data_e8010ab3dfbb09b0078a1f086b263c9e
#
_entry.id   e8010ab3dfbb09b0078a1f086b263c9e
#
_cell.length_a   1.000
_cell.length_b   1.000
_cell.length_c   1.000
_cell.angle_alpha   90.00
_cell.angle_beta   90.00
_cell.angle_gamma   90.00
#
_symmetry.space_group_name_H-M   'P 1'
#
loop_
_entity.id
_entity.type
_entity.pdbx_description
1 polymer ?
#
loop_
_entity_poly.entity_id
_entity_poly.type
_entity_poly.pdbx_seq_one_letter_code
_entity_poly.pdbx_strand_id
1 'polypeptide(L)'
;MPKQANITADQVLRLPGLGKVGNTQFAGYASIHPNGVVPPKAADERLFYWFAGAKKLAKKPTVLWTNGGPGSSSFWGFFLENGPYEIAPDGDKLKASAASWTQHFNYMIFEHPLSVTLSAAKNKSSIPHTVEEGIEQLYQALLNFLDLHPEIAKNPIILAGESYAGTYLPLLAQAIIKNKARHKLDLRMVVLCDAWVDPYTQMATDTTYAHSHGLISSEQKKTLDKEYAKKLPQINAAIQKICGCYMTNIAQSADPSFDPIITYLNRADVRKALHVPADYPLLKDNWSKQIAKNYAAQVNDSYVHAVQALLNAGVKLRIVSGLNDAKDCNFLGTEAWLQKLKGKAAIEFKASAAAPWKDEKKNVLGFSQGNGQLGWLKVLNAGHMAARDQPKLINYLLQSL
;
A
#
# COMPACT_ATOMS: atom_id res chain seq x y z
N MET A 1 1.38 10.80 41.15
CA MET A 1 1.22 11.72 40.05
C MET A 1 1.47 10.93 38.78
N PRO A 2 0.63 10.98 37.75
CA PRO A 2 0.94 10.34 36.47
C PRO A 2 2.19 11.03 35.90
N LYS A 3 3.19 10.23 35.50
CA LYS A 3 4.36 10.74 34.78
C LYS A 3 3.85 11.53 33.57
N GLN A 4 4.17 12.83 33.48
CA GLN A 4 4.01 13.58 32.24
C GLN A 4 4.72 12.80 31.14
N ALA A 5 3.97 12.34 30.16
CA ALA A 5 4.56 11.71 28.99
C ALA A 5 5.46 12.76 28.33
N ASN A 6 6.74 12.45 28.15
CA ASN A 6 7.65 13.32 27.41
C ASN A 6 7.09 13.47 25.99
N ILE A 7 6.72 14.69 25.63
CA ILE A 7 6.27 15.03 24.28
C ILE A 7 7.50 14.98 23.38
N THR A 8 7.48 14.11 22.36
CA THR A 8 8.54 14.07 21.35
C THR A 8 8.36 15.20 20.33
N ALA A 9 9.44 15.61 19.67
CA ALA A 9 9.43 16.76 18.75
C ALA A 9 8.52 16.56 17.52
N ASP A 10 8.16 15.33 17.19
CA ASP A 10 7.34 14.91 16.07
C ASP A 10 5.90 14.52 16.46
N GLN A 11 5.53 14.72 17.75
CA GLN A 11 4.20 14.36 18.22
C GLN A 11 3.13 15.31 17.68
N VAL A 12 2.10 14.76 17.05
CA VAL A 12 0.92 15.49 16.56
C VAL A 12 -0.14 15.48 17.65
N LEU A 13 -0.42 16.65 18.24
CA LEU A 13 -1.42 16.82 19.30
C LEU A 13 -2.75 17.33 18.78
N ARG A 14 -2.71 18.11 17.71
CA ARG A 14 -3.87 18.75 17.08
C ARG A 14 -3.67 18.80 15.56
N LEU A 15 -4.77 18.66 14.85
CA LEU A 15 -4.81 18.84 13.40
C LEU A 15 -5.81 19.96 13.06
N PRO A 16 -5.43 20.89 12.19
CA PRO A 16 -6.38 21.86 11.65
C PRO A 16 -7.60 21.17 11.02
N GLY A 17 -8.78 21.71 11.21
CA GLY A 17 -10.02 21.11 10.71
C GLY A 17 -10.55 19.91 11.50
N LEU A 18 -9.75 19.34 12.44
CA LEU A 18 -10.16 18.26 13.35
C LEU A 18 -10.16 18.69 14.82
N GLY A 19 -9.19 19.51 15.23
CA GLY A 19 -8.94 19.84 16.62
C GLY A 19 -7.96 18.85 17.30
N LYS A 20 -8.21 18.45 18.55
CA LYS A 20 -7.36 17.49 19.28
C LYS A 20 -7.47 16.10 18.65
N VAL A 21 -6.31 15.46 18.41
CA VAL A 21 -6.30 14.07 17.92
C VAL A 21 -6.71 13.11 19.04
N GLY A 22 -7.44 12.06 18.69
CA GLY A 22 -8.00 11.10 19.66
C GLY A 22 -7.06 9.97 20.09
N ASN A 23 -5.87 9.88 19.50
CA ASN A 23 -4.89 8.82 19.71
C ASN A 23 -3.47 9.38 19.62
N THR A 24 -2.47 8.59 20.00
CA THR A 24 -1.07 8.97 19.85
C THR A 24 -0.71 9.04 18.36
N GLN A 25 -0.15 10.16 17.93
CA GLN A 25 0.29 10.33 16.55
C GLN A 25 1.66 10.99 16.49
N PHE A 26 2.42 10.57 15.48
CA PHE A 26 3.73 11.13 15.14
C PHE A 26 3.77 11.41 13.64
N ALA A 27 4.28 12.57 13.26
CA ALA A 27 4.52 12.91 11.87
C ALA A 27 5.81 13.70 11.75
N GLY A 28 6.57 13.45 10.71
CA GLY A 28 7.86 14.09 10.49
C GLY A 28 8.69 13.36 9.45
N TYR A 29 10.00 13.37 9.65
CA TYR A 29 10.96 12.87 8.66
C TYR A 29 11.92 11.88 9.27
N ALA A 30 12.05 10.71 8.66
CA ALA A 30 13.04 9.71 8.98
C ALA A 30 14.16 9.69 7.92
N SER A 31 15.42 9.70 8.37
CA SER A 31 16.59 9.60 7.49
C SER A 31 16.56 8.29 6.70
N ILE A 32 16.99 8.34 5.44
CA ILE A 32 17.21 7.15 4.60
C ILE A 32 18.63 6.56 4.76
N HIS A 33 19.44 7.15 5.65
CA HIS A 33 20.80 6.70 5.91
C HIS A 33 20.88 5.80 7.15
N PRO A 34 21.81 4.84 7.17
CA PRO A 34 22.04 4.00 8.33
C PRO A 34 22.30 4.83 9.61
N ASN A 35 21.73 4.36 10.73
CA ASN A 35 21.89 4.98 12.05
C ASN A 35 21.43 6.45 12.16
N GLY A 36 20.54 6.90 11.23
CA GLY A 36 20.04 8.26 11.24
C GLY A 36 21.08 9.35 10.89
N VAL A 37 22.30 8.95 10.53
CA VAL A 37 23.37 9.88 10.18
C VAL A 37 23.04 10.48 8.81
N VAL A 38 22.73 11.78 8.78
CA VAL A 38 22.50 12.52 7.53
C VAL A 38 23.78 13.23 7.19
N PRO A 39 24.43 12.94 6.03
CA PRO A 39 25.60 13.69 5.58
C PRO A 39 25.26 15.18 5.45
N PRO A 40 26.19 16.12 5.72
CA PRO A 40 25.89 17.55 5.69
C PRO A 40 25.29 18.07 4.38
N LYS A 41 25.62 17.44 3.24
CA LYS A 41 25.06 17.76 1.92
C LYS A 41 23.74 17.04 1.61
N ALA A 42 23.29 16.15 2.47
CA ALA A 42 22.13 15.27 2.28
C ALA A 42 21.00 15.54 3.29
N ALA A 43 20.92 16.77 3.82
CA ALA A 43 19.98 17.15 4.86
C ALA A 43 18.50 16.87 4.50
N ASP A 44 18.20 16.77 3.19
CA ASP A 44 16.85 16.52 2.66
C ASP A 44 16.62 15.05 2.26
N GLU A 45 17.58 14.17 2.49
CA GLU A 45 17.47 12.74 2.18
C GLU A 45 16.73 12.02 3.29
N ARG A 46 15.43 12.28 3.37
CA ARG A 46 14.53 11.77 4.40
C ARG A 46 13.17 11.44 3.78
N LEU A 47 12.51 10.39 4.30
CA LEU A 47 11.13 10.10 3.97
C LEU A 47 10.21 10.72 5.02
N PHE A 48 9.15 11.38 4.56
CA PHE A 48 8.05 11.78 5.42
C PHE A 48 7.30 10.55 5.91
N TYR A 49 6.96 10.53 7.21
CA TYR A 49 6.10 9.52 7.79
C TYR A 49 4.93 10.13 8.54
N TRP A 50 3.83 9.37 8.62
CA TRP A 50 2.74 9.67 9.54
C TRP A 50 2.29 8.38 10.21
N PHE A 51 2.41 8.36 11.54
CA PHE A 51 2.00 7.28 12.41
C PHE A 51 0.76 7.68 13.19
N ALA A 52 -0.26 6.80 13.22
CA ALA A 52 -1.48 6.94 14.02
C ALA A 52 -1.66 5.68 14.86
N GLY A 53 -1.56 5.81 16.18
CA GLY A 53 -1.66 4.70 17.11
C GLY A 53 -3.08 4.23 17.33
N ALA A 54 -3.28 2.95 17.61
CA ALA A 54 -4.52 2.41 18.15
C ALA A 54 -4.73 2.87 19.61
N LYS A 55 -5.95 2.69 20.15
CA LYS A 55 -6.25 3.06 21.55
C LYS A 55 -5.30 2.44 22.59
N LYS A 56 -4.73 1.28 22.30
CA LYS A 56 -3.75 0.57 23.14
C LYS A 56 -2.45 0.35 22.35
N LEU A 57 -1.75 1.43 22.07
CA LEU A 57 -0.54 1.50 21.24
C LEU A 57 0.43 0.30 21.43
N ALA A 58 0.87 0.06 22.64
CA ALA A 58 1.93 -0.91 22.97
C ALA A 58 1.51 -2.39 22.89
N LYS A 59 0.26 -2.68 22.54
CA LYS A 59 -0.29 -4.05 22.49
C LYS A 59 -0.87 -4.43 21.14
N LYS A 60 -0.75 -3.55 20.16
CA LYS A 60 -1.34 -3.75 18.83
C LYS A 60 -0.26 -3.84 17.77
N PRO A 61 -0.39 -4.74 16.80
CA PRO A 61 0.52 -4.74 15.65
C PRO A 61 0.52 -3.38 14.95
N THR A 62 1.65 -3.03 14.35
CA THR A 62 1.79 -1.84 13.52
C THR A 62 1.66 -2.24 12.05
N VAL A 63 0.66 -1.72 11.37
CA VAL A 63 0.51 -1.83 9.92
C VAL A 63 1.32 -0.71 9.28
N LEU A 64 2.31 -1.07 8.47
CA LEU A 64 2.92 -0.17 7.51
C LEU A 64 2.19 -0.34 6.20
N TRP A 65 1.44 0.70 5.81
CA TRP A 65 0.71 0.75 4.54
C TRP A 65 1.52 1.50 3.49
N THR A 66 1.49 1.01 2.25
CA THR A 66 2.02 1.72 1.10
C THR A 66 1.13 1.54 -0.13
N ASN A 67 0.86 2.64 -0.84
CA ASN A 67 0.28 2.58 -2.17
C ASN A 67 1.37 2.34 -3.22
N GLY A 68 0.98 1.91 -4.41
CA GLY A 68 1.90 1.49 -5.46
C GLY A 68 2.36 2.59 -6.40
N GLY A 69 1.89 2.53 -7.62
CA GLY A 69 2.22 3.42 -8.71
C GLY A 69 3.03 2.74 -9.83
N PRO A 70 4.38 2.69 -9.82
CA PRO A 70 5.31 3.16 -8.77
C PRO A 70 5.30 4.68 -8.57
N GLY A 71 5.56 5.09 -7.32
CA GLY A 71 5.68 6.50 -6.97
C GLY A 71 4.37 7.22 -6.64
N SER A 72 3.27 6.49 -6.36
CA SER A 72 2.03 7.07 -5.84
C SER A 72 2.15 7.38 -4.35
N SER A 73 1.43 8.41 -3.91
CA SER A 73 1.37 8.82 -2.51
C SER A 73 0.60 7.81 -1.65
N SER A 74 1.12 7.47 -0.48
CA SER A 74 0.41 6.65 0.51
C SER A 74 -0.67 7.43 1.28
N PHE A 75 -0.82 8.73 0.99
CA PHE A 75 -1.99 9.48 1.45
C PHE A 75 -3.30 9.01 0.80
N TRP A 76 -3.28 8.27 -0.31
CA TRP A 76 -4.44 7.54 -0.81
C TRP A 76 -5.00 6.62 0.26
N GLY A 77 -4.21 5.70 0.78
CA GLY A 77 -4.62 4.82 1.87
C GLY A 77 -4.97 5.58 3.13
N PHE A 78 -4.19 6.62 3.47
CA PHE A 78 -4.34 7.36 4.72
C PHE A 78 -5.65 8.14 4.83
N PHE A 79 -6.16 8.73 3.73
CA PHE A 79 -7.34 9.58 3.72
C PHE A 79 -8.54 9.00 2.98
N LEU A 80 -8.33 8.09 2.03
CA LEU A 80 -9.39 7.65 1.12
C LEU A 80 -9.74 6.17 1.25
N GLU A 81 -8.95 5.37 2.02
CA GLU A 81 -9.19 3.94 2.13
C GLU A 81 -9.35 3.49 3.60
N ASN A 82 -8.25 3.23 4.28
CA ASN A 82 -8.22 2.52 5.55
C ASN A 82 -7.53 3.27 6.69
N GLY A 83 -7.05 4.47 6.42
CA GLY A 83 -6.37 5.32 7.39
C GLY A 83 -7.32 6.00 8.39
N PRO A 84 -6.77 6.85 9.28
CA PRO A 84 -7.50 7.36 10.44
C PRO A 84 -8.58 8.40 10.11
N TYR A 85 -8.52 9.05 8.95
CA TYR A 85 -9.34 10.21 8.65
C TYR A 85 -9.99 10.15 7.29
N GLU A 86 -11.16 10.74 7.21
CA GLU A 86 -11.82 11.17 5.97
C GLU A 86 -11.68 12.70 5.85
N ILE A 87 -11.49 13.17 4.62
CA ILE A 87 -11.32 14.59 4.31
C ILE A 87 -12.57 15.15 3.63
N ALA A 88 -12.97 16.37 4.00
CA ALA A 88 -14.07 17.07 3.34
C ALA A 88 -13.71 17.44 1.90
N PRO A 89 -14.69 17.55 0.97
CA PRO A 89 -14.42 17.80 -0.45
C PRO A 89 -13.66 19.10 -0.74
N ASP A 90 -13.79 20.09 0.14
CA ASP A 90 -13.06 21.37 0.06
C ASP A 90 -11.64 21.32 0.64
N GLY A 91 -11.24 20.19 1.26
CA GLY A 91 -9.94 20.05 1.90
C GLY A 91 -9.79 20.82 3.21
N ASP A 92 -10.87 21.34 3.81
CA ASP A 92 -10.78 22.22 4.98
C ASP A 92 -10.93 21.46 6.30
N LYS A 93 -11.70 20.37 6.32
CA LYS A 93 -12.05 19.62 7.54
C LYS A 93 -11.68 18.16 7.45
N LEU A 94 -11.32 17.61 8.60
CA LEU A 94 -11.14 16.18 8.80
C LEU A 94 -12.21 15.65 9.75
N LYS A 95 -12.62 14.40 9.54
CA LYS A 95 -13.35 13.60 10.52
C LYS A 95 -12.68 12.25 10.70
N ALA A 96 -12.84 11.64 11.88
CA ALA A 96 -12.37 10.28 12.10
C ALA A 96 -13.10 9.31 11.17
N SER A 97 -12.35 8.45 10.49
CA SER A 97 -12.94 7.44 9.62
C SER A 97 -13.54 6.29 10.43
N ALA A 98 -14.79 5.95 10.13
CA ALA A 98 -15.46 4.79 10.70
C ALA A 98 -14.88 3.47 10.18
N ALA A 99 -14.22 3.49 9.02
CA ALA A 99 -13.58 2.35 8.39
C ALA A 99 -12.10 2.18 8.79
N SER A 100 -11.60 3.06 9.66
CA SER A 100 -10.19 3.11 9.99
C SER A 100 -9.65 1.82 10.61
N TRP A 101 -8.53 1.35 10.09
CA TRP A 101 -7.77 0.25 10.68
C TRP A 101 -7.13 0.60 12.03
N THR A 102 -7.06 1.90 12.39
CA THR A 102 -6.58 2.33 13.71
C THR A 102 -7.49 1.91 14.87
N GLN A 103 -8.68 1.39 14.57
CA GLN A 103 -9.53 0.76 15.59
C GLN A 103 -8.90 -0.52 16.15
N HIS A 104 -8.06 -1.20 15.36
CA HIS A 104 -7.49 -2.52 15.67
C HIS A 104 -5.98 -2.55 15.66
N PHE A 105 -5.31 -1.71 14.84
CA PHE A 105 -3.88 -1.68 14.61
C PHE A 105 -3.31 -0.28 14.85
N ASN A 106 -2.03 -0.18 15.16
CA ASN A 106 -1.31 1.03 14.84
C ASN A 106 -1.15 1.10 13.32
N TYR A 107 -1.22 2.29 12.77
CA TYR A 107 -1.18 2.50 11.32
C TYR A 107 -0.11 3.52 10.98
N MET A 108 0.73 3.23 10.01
CA MET A 108 1.73 4.18 9.56
C MET A 108 1.90 4.12 8.05
N ILE A 109 2.26 5.26 7.49
CA ILE A 109 2.71 5.39 6.11
C ILE A 109 4.09 6.03 6.07
N PHE A 110 4.82 5.72 5.02
CA PHE A 110 5.90 6.57 4.50
C PHE A 110 5.50 7.08 3.12
N GLU A 111 5.79 8.35 2.83
CA GLU A 111 5.77 8.85 1.46
C GLU A 111 7.03 8.34 0.75
N HIS A 112 6.85 7.27 -0.01
CA HIS A 112 7.92 6.43 -0.57
C HIS A 112 7.61 6.11 -2.03
N PRO A 113 8.63 6.06 -2.90
CA PRO A 113 10.07 6.37 -2.70
C PRO A 113 10.37 7.86 -2.52
N LEU A 114 11.64 8.19 -2.20
CA LEU A 114 12.10 9.59 -2.15
C LEU A 114 11.73 10.30 -3.45
N SER A 115 11.17 11.50 -3.39
CA SER A 115 10.54 12.29 -4.46
C SER A 115 9.01 12.16 -4.54
N VAL A 116 8.38 11.35 -3.68
CA VAL A 116 6.92 11.30 -3.58
C VAL A 116 6.45 12.38 -2.60
N THR A 117 5.54 13.23 -3.01
CA THR A 117 4.85 14.28 -2.22
C THR A 117 5.74 14.98 -1.17
N LEU A 118 5.47 14.76 0.13
CA LEU A 118 6.23 15.37 1.23
C LEU A 118 7.65 14.80 1.42
N SER A 119 8.04 13.76 0.70
CA SER A 119 9.41 13.24 0.65
C SER A 119 10.21 13.87 -0.49
N ALA A 120 10.07 15.18 -0.70
CA ALA A 120 10.76 15.88 -1.76
C ALA A 120 12.29 15.81 -1.60
N ALA A 121 12.99 15.52 -2.70
CA ALA A 121 14.43 15.54 -2.76
C ALA A 121 14.91 16.84 -3.43
N LYS A 122 15.69 17.66 -2.72
CA LYS A 122 16.40 18.80 -3.34
C LYS A 122 17.53 18.32 -4.25
N ASN A 123 18.23 17.26 -3.85
CA ASN A 123 19.23 16.60 -4.67
C ASN A 123 18.60 15.47 -5.49
N LYS A 124 18.52 15.66 -6.81
CA LYS A 124 17.94 14.66 -7.72
C LYS A 124 18.74 13.36 -7.79
N SER A 125 20.06 13.39 -7.48
CA SER A 125 20.89 12.17 -7.50
C SER A 125 20.57 11.21 -6.37
N SER A 126 19.86 11.67 -5.33
CA SER A 126 19.41 10.82 -4.21
C SER A 126 18.08 10.11 -4.47
N ILE A 127 17.37 10.49 -5.55
CA ILE A 127 16.15 9.83 -5.97
C ILE A 127 16.52 8.44 -6.50
N PRO A 128 15.93 7.36 -5.98
CA PRO A 128 16.35 6.02 -6.36
C PRO A 128 16.11 5.73 -7.84
N HIS A 129 17.07 5.06 -8.47
CA HIS A 129 17.03 4.66 -9.87
C HIS A 129 16.48 3.26 -10.05
N THR A 130 16.52 2.42 -9.01
CA THR A 130 16.01 1.06 -9.00
C THR A 130 15.03 0.86 -7.84
N VAL A 131 14.18 -0.14 -7.96
CA VAL A 131 13.23 -0.51 -6.91
C VAL A 131 13.98 -0.89 -5.63
N GLU A 132 15.09 -1.63 -5.76
CA GLU A 132 15.91 -2.09 -4.65
C GLU A 132 16.53 -0.92 -3.86
N GLU A 133 17.03 0.11 -4.56
CA GLU A 133 17.50 1.34 -3.90
C GLU A 133 16.38 2.02 -3.11
N GLY A 134 15.18 2.12 -3.69
CA GLY A 134 14.02 2.70 -3.01
C GLY A 134 13.61 1.89 -1.78
N ILE A 135 13.69 0.56 -1.84
CA ILE A 135 13.37 -0.33 -0.71
C ILE A 135 14.44 -0.21 0.38
N GLU A 136 15.71 -0.11 0.03
CA GLU A 136 16.78 0.13 1.03
C GLU A 136 16.54 1.47 1.76
N GLN A 137 16.20 2.54 1.04
CA GLN A 137 15.84 3.83 1.63
C GLN A 137 14.65 3.70 2.60
N LEU A 138 13.59 3.00 2.20
CA LEU A 138 12.42 2.77 3.05
C LEU A 138 12.78 1.93 4.29
N TYR A 139 13.59 0.90 4.12
CA TYR A 139 14.06 0.06 5.23
C TYR A 139 14.85 0.88 6.25
N GLN A 140 15.80 1.71 5.80
CA GLN A 140 16.56 2.58 6.69
C GLN A 140 15.68 3.61 7.39
N ALA A 141 14.73 4.23 6.68
CA ALA A 141 13.76 5.14 7.27
C ALA A 141 12.89 4.47 8.33
N LEU A 142 12.45 3.24 8.09
CA LEU A 142 11.70 2.45 9.08
C LEU A 142 12.56 2.19 10.34
N LEU A 143 13.82 1.77 10.20
CA LEU A 143 14.71 1.55 11.34
C LEU A 143 14.94 2.84 12.13
N ASN A 144 15.18 3.96 11.45
CA ASN A 144 15.39 5.25 12.09
C ASN A 144 14.13 5.75 12.81
N PHE A 145 12.95 5.52 12.27
CA PHE A 145 11.69 5.78 12.97
C PHE A 145 11.57 4.93 14.25
N LEU A 146 11.91 3.65 14.19
CA LEU A 146 11.83 2.74 15.33
C LEU A 146 12.87 3.07 16.41
N ASP A 147 14.02 3.64 16.06
CA ASP A 147 15.00 4.17 17.02
C ASP A 147 14.45 5.40 17.77
N LEU A 148 13.69 6.25 17.09
CA LEU A 148 13.01 7.40 17.70
C LEU A 148 11.84 6.97 18.60
N HIS A 149 11.20 5.84 18.29
CA HIS A 149 10.00 5.33 18.96
C HIS A 149 10.18 3.87 19.44
N PRO A 150 11.04 3.64 20.46
CA PRO A 150 11.34 2.29 20.93
C PRO A 150 10.14 1.56 21.54
N GLU A 151 9.10 2.29 21.96
CA GLU A 151 7.83 1.72 22.42
C GLU A 151 7.05 1.07 21.27
N ILE A 152 7.20 1.58 20.04
CA ILE A 152 6.58 1.03 18.82
C ILE A 152 7.42 -0.12 18.28
N ALA A 153 8.73 -0.05 18.38
CA ALA A 153 9.66 -1.07 17.88
C ALA A 153 9.42 -2.48 18.46
N LYS A 154 8.72 -2.58 19.59
CA LYS A 154 8.35 -3.84 20.26
C LYS A 154 7.08 -4.48 19.71
N ASN A 155 6.33 -3.75 18.90
CA ASN A 155 5.07 -4.26 18.36
C ASN A 155 5.33 -5.13 17.12
N PRO A 156 4.54 -6.19 16.91
CA PRO A 156 4.57 -6.92 15.66
C PRO A 156 4.31 -5.99 14.47
N ILE A 157 4.95 -6.27 13.33
CA ILE A 157 4.78 -5.51 12.08
C ILE A 157 3.95 -6.32 11.10
N ILE A 158 3.01 -5.64 10.46
CA ILE A 158 2.28 -6.09 9.29
C ILE A 158 2.63 -5.13 8.16
N LEU A 159 3.13 -5.65 7.05
CA LEU A 159 3.29 -4.89 5.83
C LEU A 159 2.03 -5.05 4.99
N ALA A 160 1.38 -3.96 4.62
CA ALA A 160 0.16 -3.96 3.83
C ALA A 160 0.20 -2.89 2.74
N GLY A 161 -0.37 -3.18 1.59
CA GLY A 161 -0.43 -2.18 0.52
C GLY A 161 -1.09 -2.71 -0.74
N GLU A 162 -1.21 -1.86 -1.74
CA GLU A 162 -1.92 -2.17 -2.98
C GLU A 162 -1.08 -1.90 -4.23
N SER A 163 -1.51 -2.52 -5.34
CA SER A 163 -0.94 -2.25 -6.66
C SER A 163 0.55 -2.59 -6.73
N TYR A 164 1.40 -1.66 -7.15
CA TYR A 164 2.85 -1.83 -7.20
C TYR A 164 3.50 -2.11 -5.81
N ALA A 165 2.75 -1.97 -4.73
CA ALA A 165 3.18 -2.48 -3.41
C ALA A 165 3.36 -4.00 -3.41
N GLY A 166 2.76 -4.72 -4.36
CA GLY A 166 3.05 -6.13 -4.64
C GLY A 166 4.51 -6.41 -5.00
N THR A 167 5.22 -5.40 -5.50
CA THR A 167 6.67 -5.40 -5.70
C THR A 167 7.41 -4.90 -4.45
N TYR A 168 7.00 -3.78 -3.89
CA TYR A 168 7.68 -3.14 -2.76
C TYR A 168 7.71 -3.99 -1.50
N LEU A 169 6.55 -4.50 -1.08
CA LEU A 169 6.43 -5.15 0.23
C LEU A 169 7.14 -6.50 0.34
N PRO A 170 7.13 -7.37 -0.67
CA PRO A 170 7.96 -8.57 -0.64
C PRO A 170 9.45 -8.27 -0.53
N LEU A 171 9.96 -7.24 -1.20
CA LEU A 171 11.35 -6.82 -1.11
C LEU A 171 11.68 -6.22 0.26
N LEU A 172 10.82 -5.35 0.81
CA LEU A 172 10.97 -4.81 2.16
C LEU A 172 10.95 -5.93 3.22
N ALA A 173 10.03 -6.89 3.09
CA ALA A 173 9.97 -8.04 3.98
C ALA A 173 11.25 -8.88 3.92
N GLN A 174 11.84 -9.08 2.73
CA GLN A 174 13.14 -9.75 2.60
C GLN A 174 14.26 -8.95 3.29
N ALA A 175 14.28 -7.63 3.14
CA ALA A 175 15.25 -6.78 3.84
C ALA A 175 15.13 -6.94 5.37
N ILE A 176 13.91 -6.95 5.91
CA ILE A 176 13.66 -7.19 7.33
C ILE A 176 14.15 -8.59 7.77
N ILE A 177 13.88 -9.63 6.98
CA ILE A 177 14.26 -11.01 7.31
C ILE A 177 15.78 -11.19 7.29
N LYS A 178 16.46 -10.61 6.30
CA LYS A 178 17.91 -10.74 6.11
C LYS A 178 18.71 -9.94 7.13
N ASN A 179 18.24 -8.74 7.50
CA ASN A 179 18.98 -7.76 8.29
C ASN A 179 18.42 -7.66 9.71
N LYS A 180 18.76 -8.63 10.55
CA LYS A 180 18.33 -8.64 11.98
C LYS A 180 19.22 -7.79 12.90
N ALA A 181 20.11 -6.96 12.35
CA ALA A 181 21.22 -6.38 13.09
C ALA A 181 20.82 -5.30 14.08
N ARG A 182 19.84 -4.45 13.73
CA ARG A 182 19.49 -3.27 14.53
C ARG A 182 18.23 -3.46 15.36
N HIS A 183 17.19 -4.01 14.77
CA HIS A 183 15.95 -4.38 15.43
C HIS A 183 15.56 -5.82 15.09
N LYS A 184 15.16 -6.60 16.11
CA LYS A 184 14.51 -7.90 15.89
C LYS A 184 13.04 -7.64 15.58
N LEU A 185 12.76 -7.21 14.35
CA LEU A 185 11.40 -6.92 13.92
C LEU A 185 10.60 -8.21 13.82
N ASP A 186 9.46 -8.24 14.50
CA ASP A 186 8.50 -9.34 14.46
C ASP A 186 7.57 -9.15 13.26
N LEU A 187 8.04 -9.55 12.07
CA LEU A 187 7.23 -9.50 10.86
C LEU A 187 6.19 -10.63 10.88
N ARG A 188 4.94 -10.28 11.13
CA ARG A 188 3.83 -11.24 11.30
C ARG A 188 3.16 -11.61 10.01
N MET A 189 2.95 -10.65 9.12
CA MET A 189 2.13 -10.85 7.93
C MET A 189 2.50 -9.84 6.85
N VAL A 190 2.36 -10.24 5.59
CA VAL A 190 2.35 -9.35 4.43
C VAL A 190 0.98 -9.46 3.75
N VAL A 191 0.35 -8.33 3.51
CA VAL A 191 -0.97 -8.20 2.87
C VAL A 191 -0.80 -7.50 1.54
N LEU A 192 -1.16 -8.14 0.45
CA LEU A 192 -1.03 -7.66 -0.91
C LEU A 192 -2.42 -7.49 -1.52
N CYS A 193 -2.89 -6.24 -1.65
CA CYS A 193 -4.18 -5.90 -2.23
C CYS A 193 -3.99 -5.55 -3.72
N ASP A 194 -4.76 -6.19 -4.59
CA ASP A 194 -4.74 -5.93 -6.03
C ASP A 194 -3.32 -5.72 -6.55
N ALA A 195 -2.45 -6.72 -6.26
CA ALA A 195 -1.02 -6.58 -6.25
C ALA A 195 -0.36 -6.80 -7.62
N TRP A 196 0.54 -5.91 -8.00
CA TRP A 196 1.41 -6.03 -9.18
C TRP A 196 2.65 -6.85 -8.82
N VAL A 197 2.65 -8.13 -9.21
CA VAL A 197 3.70 -9.11 -8.82
C VAL A 197 4.35 -9.75 -10.04
N ASP A 198 3.57 -10.12 -11.04
CA ASP A 198 4.04 -10.83 -12.23
C ASP A 198 3.38 -10.26 -13.50
N PRO A 199 3.87 -9.11 -13.94
CA PRO A 199 3.23 -8.26 -14.92
C PRO A 199 2.74 -8.96 -16.18
N TYR A 200 3.64 -9.66 -16.88
CA TYR A 200 3.26 -10.32 -18.13
C TYR A 200 2.26 -11.45 -17.94
N THR A 201 2.31 -12.15 -16.81
CA THR A 201 1.31 -13.17 -16.46
C THR A 201 -0.04 -12.54 -16.14
N GLN A 202 -0.04 -11.39 -15.44
CA GLN A 202 -1.26 -10.68 -15.09
C GLN A 202 -1.92 -10.10 -16.34
N MET A 203 -1.19 -9.31 -17.13
CA MET A 203 -1.70 -8.70 -18.36
C MET A 203 -2.21 -9.71 -19.40
N ALA A 204 -1.66 -10.93 -19.44
CA ALA A 204 -2.12 -11.98 -20.33
C ALA A 204 -3.56 -12.44 -20.03
N THR A 205 -4.12 -12.07 -18.88
CA THR A 205 -5.50 -12.41 -18.49
C THR A 205 -6.52 -11.31 -18.78
N ASP A 206 -6.08 -10.09 -19.13
CA ASP A 206 -6.93 -8.91 -19.23
C ASP A 206 -8.08 -9.08 -20.25
N THR A 207 -7.82 -9.65 -21.42
CA THR A 207 -8.88 -9.89 -22.41
C THR A 207 -9.88 -10.94 -21.94
N THR A 208 -9.41 -11.96 -21.21
CA THR A 208 -10.29 -12.99 -20.65
C THR A 208 -11.17 -12.41 -19.54
N TYR A 209 -10.58 -11.61 -18.66
CA TYR A 209 -11.32 -10.87 -17.64
C TYR A 209 -12.38 -9.95 -18.29
N ALA A 210 -11.96 -9.10 -19.23
CA ALA A 210 -12.84 -8.14 -19.91
C ALA A 210 -13.99 -8.82 -20.64
N HIS A 211 -13.74 -9.94 -21.31
CA HIS A 211 -14.77 -10.72 -22.00
C HIS A 211 -15.75 -11.36 -21.01
N SER A 212 -15.27 -11.98 -19.94
CA SER A 212 -16.15 -12.63 -18.94
C SER A 212 -17.02 -11.65 -18.15
N HIS A 213 -16.62 -10.36 -18.10
CA HIS A 213 -17.42 -9.29 -17.49
C HIS A 213 -18.27 -8.51 -18.52
N GLY A 214 -18.30 -8.96 -19.77
CA GLY A 214 -19.12 -8.33 -20.82
C GLY A 214 -18.60 -6.97 -21.32
N LEU A 215 -17.34 -6.62 -20.99
CA LEU A 215 -16.73 -5.35 -21.42
C LEU A 215 -16.34 -5.36 -22.89
N ILE A 216 -16.05 -6.55 -23.44
CA ILE A 216 -15.71 -6.77 -24.86
C ILE A 216 -16.41 -8.04 -25.39
N SER A 217 -16.69 -8.06 -26.68
CA SER A 217 -17.26 -9.24 -27.36
C SER A 217 -16.20 -10.32 -27.61
N SER A 218 -16.65 -11.54 -27.96
CA SER A 218 -15.76 -12.65 -28.35
C SER A 218 -14.88 -12.29 -29.56
N GLU A 219 -15.39 -11.57 -30.53
CA GLU A 219 -14.62 -11.16 -31.70
C GLU A 219 -13.58 -10.09 -31.36
N GLN A 220 -13.95 -9.13 -30.48
CA GLN A 220 -13.00 -8.14 -29.96
C GLN A 220 -11.89 -8.80 -29.15
N LYS A 221 -12.23 -9.80 -28.31
CA LYS A 221 -11.22 -10.59 -27.59
C LYS A 221 -10.24 -11.27 -28.56
N LYS A 222 -10.71 -11.98 -29.57
CA LYS A 222 -9.86 -12.64 -30.58
C LYS A 222 -8.92 -11.65 -31.27
N THR A 223 -9.45 -10.48 -31.62
CA THR A 223 -8.66 -9.42 -32.26
C THR A 223 -7.57 -8.91 -31.34
N LEU A 224 -7.92 -8.57 -30.09
CA LEU A 224 -6.95 -8.09 -29.08
C LEU A 224 -5.90 -9.14 -28.76
N ASP A 225 -6.26 -10.40 -28.55
CA ASP A 225 -5.32 -11.50 -28.29
C ASP A 225 -4.28 -11.62 -29.40
N LYS A 226 -4.69 -11.45 -30.67
CA LYS A 226 -3.79 -11.51 -31.83
C LYS A 226 -2.89 -10.27 -31.92
N GLU A 227 -3.48 -9.07 -31.79
CA GLU A 227 -2.76 -7.80 -31.98
C GLU A 227 -1.78 -7.51 -30.84
N TYR A 228 -2.14 -7.87 -29.61
CA TYR A 228 -1.38 -7.53 -28.41
C TYR A 228 -0.56 -8.70 -27.84
N ALA A 229 -0.51 -9.85 -28.50
CA ALA A 229 0.30 -11.00 -28.05
C ALA A 229 1.77 -10.66 -27.70
N LYS A 230 2.35 -9.65 -28.38
CA LYS A 230 3.74 -9.16 -28.15
C LYS A 230 3.78 -7.74 -27.55
N LYS A 231 2.62 -7.17 -27.17
CA LYS A 231 2.47 -5.80 -26.69
C LYS A 231 1.58 -5.74 -25.45
N LEU A 232 1.66 -6.73 -24.58
CA LEU A 232 0.80 -6.86 -23.39
C LEU A 232 0.70 -5.59 -22.56
N PRO A 233 1.76 -4.78 -22.32
CA PRO A 233 1.63 -3.53 -21.57
C PRO A 233 0.66 -2.50 -22.17
N GLN A 234 0.22 -2.68 -23.42
CA GLN A 234 -0.72 -1.77 -24.10
C GLN A 234 -2.16 -2.30 -24.13
N ILE A 235 -2.38 -3.57 -23.71
CA ILE A 235 -3.66 -4.26 -23.88
C ILE A 235 -4.77 -3.64 -23.06
N ASN A 236 -4.48 -3.23 -21.83
CA ASN A 236 -5.45 -2.64 -20.93
C ASN A 236 -6.00 -1.31 -21.46
N ALA A 237 -5.14 -0.45 -22.01
CA ALA A 237 -5.55 0.79 -22.66
C ALA A 237 -6.41 0.54 -23.91
N ALA A 238 -6.13 -0.54 -24.67
CA ALA A 238 -6.93 -0.93 -25.81
C ALA A 238 -8.32 -1.42 -25.40
N ILE A 239 -8.43 -2.22 -24.35
CA ILE A 239 -9.70 -2.65 -23.76
C ILE A 239 -10.51 -1.43 -23.31
N GLN A 240 -9.89 -0.53 -22.55
CA GLN A 240 -10.54 0.69 -22.05
C GLN A 240 -11.11 1.55 -23.20
N LYS A 241 -10.37 1.69 -24.30
CA LYS A 241 -10.82 2.42 -25.47
C LYS A 241 -12.07 1.80 -26.10
N ILE A 242 -12.23 0.48 -26.04
CA ILE A 242 -13.38 -0.23 -26.59
C ILE A 242 -14.60 -0.11 -25.68
N CYS A 243 -14.44 -0.38 -24.38
CA CYS A 243 -15.58 -0.43 -23.45
C CYS A 243 -15.95 0.93 -22.87
N GLY A 244 -15.03 1.90 -22.85
CA GLY A 244 -15.23 3.19 -22.18
C GLY A 244 -15.35 3.09 -20.66
N CYS A 245 -15.08 1.90 -20.07
CA CYS A 245 -15.24 1.65 -18.65
C CYS A 245 -14.13 2.28 -17.84
N TYR A 246 -14.42 2.57 -16.57
CA TYR A 246 -13.43 2.93 -15.61
C TYR A 246 -12.74 1.65 -15.08
N MET A 247 -11.50 1.42 -15.51
CA MET A 247 -10.82 0.13 -15.34
C MET A 247 -10.40 -0.17 -13.89
N THR A 248 -10.21 0.83 -13.07
CA THR A 248 -9.85 0.67 -11.64
C THR A 248 -10.99 0.03 -10.83
N ASN A 249 -12.25 0.31 -11.22
CA ASN A 249 -13.43 -0.36 -10.71
C ASN A 249 -14.55 -0.26 -11.74
N ILE A 250 -14.85 -1.35 -12.44
CA ILE A 250 -15.85 -1.37 -13.53
C ILE A 250 -17.29 -1.05 -13.07
N ALA A 251 -17.56 -1.02 -11.77
CA ALA A 251 -18.85 -0.61 -11.22
C ALA A 251 -18.90 0.89 -10.84
N GLN A 252 -17.84 1.64 -11.11
CA GLN A 252 -17.72 3.07 -10.81
C GLN A 252 -17.39 3.86 -12.09
N SER A 253 -17.49 5.18 -12.02
CA SER A 253 -17.18 6.09 -13.13
C SER A 253 -15.84 6.80 -13.00
N ALA A 254 -15.27 6.89 -11.80
CA ALA A 254 -14.00 7.56 -11.51
C ALA A 254 -13.46 7.19 -10.12
N ASP A 255 -12.15 7.43 -9.89
CA ASP A 255 -11.57 7.47 -8.55
C ASP A 255 -12.07 8.68 -7.76
N PRO A 256 -11.99 8.64 -6.43
CA PRO A 256 -12.15 9.84 -5.62
C PRO A 256 -11.08 10.87 -5.99
N SER A 257 -11.42 12.16 -5.92
CA SER A 257 -10.43 13.21 -6.14
C SER A 257 -9.38 13.24 -5.03
N PHE A 258 -8.13 13.40 -5.41
CA PHE A 258 -7.02 13.66 -4.50
C PHE A 258 -6.83 15.15 -4.18
N ASP A 259 -7.49 16.06 -4.89
CA ASP A 259 -7.36 17.52 -4.74
C ASP A 259 -7.65 18.01 -3.32
N PRO A 260 -8.66 17.50 -2.60
CA PRO A 260 -8.88 17.87 -1.20
C PRO A 260 -7.67 17.59 -0.30
N ILE A 261 -6.94 16.48 -0.57
CA ILE A 261 -5.74 16.12 0.19
C ILE A 261 -4.60 17.09 -0.11
N ILE A 262 -4.38 17.44 -1.38
CA ILE A 262 -3.39 18.46 -1.78
C ILE A 262 -3.72 19.81 -1.12
N THR A 263 -4.98 20.23 -1.17
CA THR A 263 -5.45 21.46 -0.54
C THR A 263 -5.17 21.46 0.96
N TYR A 264 -5.53 20.40 1.65
CA TYR A 264 -5.31 20.26 3.09
C TYR A 264 -3.82 20.27 3.45
N LEU A 265 -3.02 19.43 2.83
CA LEU A 265 -1.59 19.27 3.13
C LEU A 265 -0.74 20.50 2.74
N ASN A 266 -1.24 21.37 1.87
CA ASN A 266 -0.57 22.63 1.51
C ASN A 266 -0.90 23.79 2.46
N ARG A 267 -1.86 23.65 3.35
CA ARG A 267 -2.17 24.67 4.35
C ARG A 267 -0.99 24.88 5.29
N ALA A 268 -0.63 26.12 5.56
CA ALA A 268 0.52 26.46 6.41
C ALA A 268 0.37 25.93 7.85
N ASP A 269 -0.84 25.98 8.41
CA ASP A 269 -1.15 25.45 9.75
C ASP A 269 -1.08 23.93 9.81
N VAL A 270 -1.48 23.21 8.74
CA VAL A 270 -1.37 21.76 8.63
C VAL A 270 0.10 21.34 8.50
N ARG A 271 0.86 21.99 7.62
CA ARG A 271 2.30 21.73 7.46
C ARG A 271 3.05 21.91 8.77
N LYS A 272 2.73 22.98 9.52
CA LYS A 272 3.29 23.20 10.86
C LYS A 272 2.91 22.07 11.84
N ALA A 273 1.66 21.63 11.83
CA ALA A 273 1.17 20.55 12.69
C ALA A 273 1.81 19.19 12.38
N LEU A 274 2.22 18.99 11.13
CA LEU A 274 2.88 17.78 10.64
C LEU A 274 4.43 17.89 10.59
N HIS A 275 4.99 18.97 11.15
CA HIS A 275 6.43 19.23 11.22
C HIS A 275 7.12 19.26 9.84
N VAL A 276 6.37 19.69 8.80
CA VAL A 276 6.91 19.90 7.45
C VAL A 276 7.72 21.20 7.43
N PRO A 277 8.99 21.18 7.01
CA PRO A 277 9.81 22.39 6.93
C PRO A 277 9.17 23.46 6.04
N ALA A 278 9.29 24.74 6.44
CA ALA A 278 8.66 25.85 5.73
C ALA A 278 9.16 26.03 4.29
N ASP A 279 10.40 25.62 4.02
CA ASP A 279 11.06 25.71 2.72
C ASP A 279 10.79 24.49 1.80
N TYR A 280 10.04 23.50 2.28
CA TYR A 280 9.61 22.37 1.44
C TYR A 280 8.61 22.85 0.38
N PRO A 281 8.69 22.29 -0.86
CA PRO A 281 7.77 22.68 -1.92
C PRO A 281 6.30 22.36 -1.57
N LEU A 282 5.38 23.13 -2.14
CA LEU A 282 3.96 22.79 -2.11
C LEU A 282 3.69 21.57 -2.98
N LEU A 283 2.75 20.74 -2.54
CA LEU A 283 2.28 19.59 -3.30
C LEU A 283 1.53 20.06 -4.55
N LYS A 284 1.79 19.40 -5.67
CA LYS A 284 1.12 19.66 -6.96
C LYS A 284 0.45 18.40 -7.52
N ASP A 285 1.02 17.25 -7.18
CA ASP A 285 0.61 15.95 -7.69
C ASP A 285 0.57 14.93 -6.55
N ASN A 286 -0.14 13.84 -6.76
CA ASN A 286 -0.18 12.67 -5.88
C ASN A 286 0.82 11.58 -6.29
N TRP A 287 1.69 11.86 -7.24
CA TRP A 287 2.54 10.88 -7.91
C TRP A 287 3.87 11.50 -8.37
N SER A 288 4.94 10.74 -8.27
CA SER A 288 6.26 11.16 -8.73
C SER A 288 6.55 10.68 -10.16
N LYS A 289 6.50 11.61 -11.11
CA LYS A 289 6.93 11.36 -12.51
C LYS A 289 8.38 10.88 -12.61
N GLN A 290 9.24 11.33 -11.67
CA GLN A 290 10.65 10.94 -11.66
C GLN A 290 10.81 9.47 -11.29
N ILE A 291 10.07 8.98 -10.29
CA ILE A 291 10.08 7.56 -9.91
C ILE A 291 9.55 6.69 -11.04
N ALA A 292 8.44 7.08 -11.66
CA ALA A 292 7.91 6.33 -12.80
C ALA A 292 8.93 6.21 -13.95
N LYS A 293 9.66 7.30 -14.21
CA LYS A 293 10.74 7.30 -15.22
C LYS A 293 11.91 6.39 -14.79
N ASN A 294 12.35 6.51 -13.54
CA ASN A 294 13.51 5.75 -13.05
C ASN A 294 13.21 4.24 -13.02
N TYR A 295 12.00 3.85 -12.63
CA TYR A 295 11.62 2.44 -12.52
C TYR A 295 11.02 1.85 -13.81
N ALA A 296 10.96 2.63 -14.90
CA ALA A 296 10.37 2.18 -16.17
C ALA A 296 10.97 0.88 -16.72
N ALA A 297 12.26 0.64 -16.50
CA ALA A 297 12.92 -0.59 -16.91
C ALA A 297 12.49 -1.81 -16.08
N GLN A 298 12.09 -1.61 -14.81
CA GLN A 298 11.75 -2.67 -13.86
C GLN A 298 10.24 -2.83 -13.63
N VAL A 299 9.41 -1.92 -14.14
CA VAL A 299 7.95 -1.94 -13.84
C VAL A 299 7.26 -3.22 -14.30
N ASN A 300 7.84 -3.90 -15.28
CA ASN A 300 7.34 -5.16 -15.82
C ASN A 300 8.17 -6.39 -15.40
N ASP A 301 9.07 -6.25 -14.43
CA ASP A 301 9.82 -7.39 -13.90
C ASP A 301 8.92 -8.26 -13.00
N SER A 302 9.17 -9.57 -13.00
CA SER A 302 8.45 -10.49 -12.14
C SER A 302 9.09 -10.59 -10.76
N TYR A 303 8.30 -10.34 -9.73
CA TYR A 303 8.70 -10.46 -8.32
C TYR A 303 8.09 -11.67 -7.60
N VAL A 304 7.59 -12.66 -8.35
CA VAL A 304 7.11 -13.94 -7.79
C VAL A 304 8.19 -14.60 -6.92
N HIS A 305 9.46 -14.47 -7.29
CA HIS A 305 10.58 -15.00 -6.51
C HIS A 305 10.68 -14.34 -5.11
N ALA A 306 10.35 -13.06 -5.01
CA ALA A 306 10.34 -12.35 -3.73
C ALA A 306 9.19 -12.83 -2.83
N VAL A 307 7.98 -13.01 -3.39
CA VAL A 307 6.83 -13.61 -2.68
C VAL A 307 7.14 -15.04 -2.25
N GLN A 308 7.75 -15.84 -3.13
CA GLN A 308 8.18 -17.22 -2.81
C GLN A 308 9.15 -17.27 -1.63
N ALA A 309 10.09 -16.32 -1.56
CA ALA A 309 11.06 -16.26 -0.47
C ALA A 309 10.37 -15.98 0.89
N LEU A 310 9.29 -15.22 0.92
CA LEU A 310 8.50 -15.00 2.14
C LEU A 310 7.81 -16.28 2.62
N LEU A 311 7.23 -17.05 1.69
CA LEU A 311 6.65 -18.35 2.03
C LEU A 311 7.72 -19.31 2.58
N ASN A 312 8.90 -19.36 1.97
CA ASN A 312 10.01 -20.18 2.44
C ASN A 312 10.51 -19.75 3.83
N ALA A 313 10.39 -18.47 4.17
CA ALA A 313 10.76 -17.92 5.47
C ALA A 313 9.65 -18.08 6.54
N GLY A 314 8.53 -18.69 6.22
CA GLY A 314 7.41 -18.90 7.16
C GLY A 314 6.51 -17.69 7.37
N VAL A 315 6.66 -16.61 6.60
CA VAL A 315 5.83 -15.40 6.71
C VAL A 315 4.40 -15.69 6.23
N LYS A 316 3.41 -15.22 6.99
CA LYS A 316 2.00 -15.28 6.55
C LYS A 316 1.76 -14.32 5.40
N LEU A 317 1.14 -14.80 4.33
CA LEU A 317 0.72 -13.99 3.20
C LEU A 317 -0.81 -13.95 3.10
N ARG A 318 -1.35 -12.76 2.92
CA ARG A 318 -2.75 -12.53 2.60
C ARG A 318 -2.84 -11.73 1.31
N ILE A 319 -3.40 -12.37 0.31
CA ILE A 319 -3.66 -11.77 -0.99
C ILE A 319 -5.11 -11.32 -0.98
N VAL A 320 -5.38 -10.14 -1.48
CA VAL A 320 -6.73 -9.58 -1.62
C VAL A 320 -6.90 -9.14 -3.07
N SER A 321 -8.03 -9.46 -3.68
CA SER A 321 -8.37 -9.00 -5.02
C SER A 321 -9.79 -8.48 -5.06
N GLY A 322 -9.97 -7.25 -5.48
CA GLY A 322 -11.27 -6.71 -5.84
C GLY A 322 -11.75 -7.33 -7.16
N LEU A 323 -12.95 -7.90 -7.16
CA LEU A 323 -13.45 -8.59 -8.35
C LEU A 323 -13.82 -7.65 -9.49
N ASN A 324 -13.95 -6.34 -9.22
CA ASN A 324 -14.23 -5.30 -10.21
C ASN A 324 -12.97 -4.58 -10.71
N ASP A 325 -11.77 -4.97 -10.28
CA ASP A 325 -10.52 -4.44 -10.82
C ASP A 325 -10.28 -5.04 -12.22
N ALA A 326 -10.47 -4.23 -13.23
CA ALA A 326 -10.22 -4.57 -14.63
C ALA A 326 -8.90 -3.97 -15.14
N LYS A 327 -8.21 -3.20 -14.29
CA LYS A 327 -6.94 -2.59 -14.68
C LYS A 327 -5.92 -3.72 -14.92
N ASP A 328 -4.78 -3.67 -14.38
CA ASP A 328 -3.68 -4.63 -14.63
C ASP A 328 -3.49 -5.62 -13.49
N CYS A 329 -4.31 -5.53 -12.43
CA CYS A 329 -4.22 -6.39 -11.24
C CYS A 329 -5.47 -7.28 -11.05
N ASN A 330 -6.20 -7.60 -12.12
CA ASN A 330 -7.41 -8.40 -12.02
C ASN A 330 -7.18 -9.76 -11.35
N PHE A 331 -8.24 -10.33 -10.77
CA PHE A 331 -8.14 -11.56 -9.97
C PHE A 331 -7.67 -12.79 -10.77
N LEU A 332 -7.92 -12.86 -12.09
CA LEU A 332 -7.42 -13.96 -12.94
C LEU A 332 -5.90 -13.91 -13.06
N GLY A 333 -5.35 -12.70 -13.20
CA GLY A 333 -3.91 -12.49 -13.18
C GLY A 333 -3.29 -12.83 -11.83
N THR A 334 -3.98 -12.49 -10.75
CA THR A 334 -3.60 -12.88 -9.39
C THR A 334 -3.59 -14.41 -9.24
N GLU A 335 -4.62 -15.10 -9.71
CA GLU A 335 -4.64 -16.57 -9.70
C GLU A 335 -3.47 -17.16 -10.49
N ALA A 336 -3.21 -16.61 -11.67
CA ALA A 336 -2.17 -17.13 -12.58
C ALA A 336 -0.77 -17.06 -11.95
N TRP A 337 -0.40 -15.97 -11.28
CA TRP A 337 0.90 -15.93 -10.59
C TRP A 337 0.93 -16.74 -9.29
N LEU A 338 -0.19 -16.85 -8.55
CA LEU A 338 -0.29 -17.73 -7.38
C LEU A 338 -0.02 -19.20 -7.74
N GLN A 339 -0.43 -19.64 -8.94
CA GLN A 339 -0.13 -20.99 -9.44
C GLN A 339 1.36 -21.25 -9.67
N LYS A 340 2.21 -20.23 -9.81
CA LYS A 340 3.67 -20.37 -9.95
C LYS A 340 4.37 -20.65 -8.62
N LEU A 341 3.74 -20.36 -7.48
CA LEU A 341 4.30 -20.59 -6.15
C LEU A 341 4.47 -22.07 -5.87
N LYS A 342 5.52 -22.42 -5.10
CA LYS A 342 5.95 -23.78 -4.81
C LYS A 342 6.04 -24.02 -3.29
N GLY A 343 6.27 -25.27 -2.91
CA GLY A 343 6.45 -25.67 -1.52
C GLY A 343 5.13 -25.96 -0.80
N LYS A 344 5.23 -26.37 0.47
CA LYS A 344 4.12 -26.88 1.28
C LYS A 344 2.93 -25.92 1.34
N ALA A 345 3.17 -24.66 1.69
CA ALA A 345 2.12 -23.67 1.80
C ALA A 345 1.36 -23.43 0.48
N ALA A 346 2.07 -23.44 -0.65
CA ALA A 346 1.46 -23.30 -1.97
C ALA A 346 0.64 -24.54 -2.36
N ILE A 347 1.12 -25.75 -2.02
CA ILE A 347 0.38 -27.02 -2.26
C ILE A 347 -0.92 -27.01 -1.43
N GLU A 348 -0.84 -26.71 -0.13
CA GLU A 348 -2.00 -26.65 0.76
C GLU A 348 -3.02 -25.59 0.28
N PHE A 349 -2.55 -24.43 -0.14
CA PHE A 349 -3.39 -23.38 -0.72
C PHE A 349 -4.11 -23.85 -1.98
N LYS A 350 -3.39 -24.43 -2.93
CA LYS A 350 -3.96 -24.93 -4.20
C LYS A 350 -4.97 -26.05 -4.01
N ALA A 351 -4.77 -26.89 -3.00
CA ALA A 351 -5.71 -27.96 -2.63
C ALA A 351 -6.94 -27.48 -1.87
N SER A 352 -6.93 -26.25 -1.34
CA SER A 352 -8.05 -25.71 -0.57
C SER A 352 -9.17 -25.23 -1.47
N ALA A 353 -10.43 -25.51 -1.07
CA ALA A 353 -11.59 -24.95 -1.74
C ALA A 353 -11.82 -23.49 -1.33
N ALA A 354 -12.36 -22.69 -2.25
CA ALA A 354 -12.86 -21.36 -1.91
C ALA A 354 -14.16 -21.48 -1.11
N ALA A 355 -14.30 -20.67 -0.07
CA ALA A 355 -15.49 -20.62 0.79
C ALA A 355 -16.06 -19.18 0.84
N PRO A 356 -17.38 -19.01 0.97
CA PRO A 356 -17.97 -17.69 1.12
C PRO A 356 -17.46 -16.98 2.36
N TRP A 357 -16.90 -15.78 2.19
CA TRP A 357 -16.60 -14.85 3.26
C TRP A 357 -17.84 -14.00 3.55
N LYS A 358 -18.27 -13.97 4.79
CA LYS A 358 -19.56 -13.38 5.19
C LYS A 358 -19.38 -12.37 6.32
N ASP A 359 -20.30 -11.39 6.37
CA ASP A 359 -20.44 -10.51 7.52
C ASP A 359 -21.26 -11.16 8.66
N GLU A 360 -21.44 -10.40 9.75
CA GLU A 360 -22.19 -10.82 10.94
C GLU A 360 -23.68 -11.09 10.63
N LYS A 361 -24.21 -10.47 9.55
CA LYS A 361 -25.57 -10.65 9.05
C LYS A 361 -25.68 -11.79 8.03
N LYS A 362 -24.60 -12.55 7.81
CA LYS A 362 -24.49 -13.65 6.85
C LYS A 362 -24.54 -13.20 5.37
N ASN A 363 -24.41 -11.91 5.07
CA ASN A 363 -24.24 -11.45 3.69
C ASN A 363 -22.89 -11.90 3.16
N VAL A 364 -22.86 -12.42 1.92
CA VAL A 364 -21.62 -12.81 1.26
C VAL A 364 -20.92 -11.55 0.77
N LEU A 365 -19.71 -11.30 1.27
CA LEU A 365 -18.85 -10.16 0.90
C LEU A 365 -17.74 -10.56 -0.06
N GLY A 366 -17.53 -11.86 -0.27
CA GLY A 366 -16.49 -12.39 -1.12
C GLY A 366 -16.28 -13.88 -0.94
N PHE A 367 -15.13 -14.35 -1.40
CA PHE A 367 -14.73 -15.76 -1.29
C PHE A 367 -13.28 -15.84 -0.82
N SER A 368 -13.04 -16.57 0.27
CA SER A 368 -11.70 -16.83 0.79
C SER A 368 -11.23 -18.22 0.41
N GLN A 369 -9.94 -18.35 0.07
CA GLN A 369 -9.28 -19.62 -0.22
C GLN A 369 -7.98 -19.69 0.57
N GLY A 370 -7.71 -20.85 1.21
CA GLY A 370 -6.57 -21.00 2.11
C GLY A 370 -6.70 -20.11 3.35
N ASN A 371 -6.20 -20.57 4.48
CA ASN A 371 -6.19 -19.83 5.74
C ASN A 371 -4.94 -20.08 6.58
N GLY A 372 -4.07 -20.95 6.12
CA GLY A 372 -2.77 -21.24 6.74
C GLY A 372 -1.77 -20.12 6.52
N GLN A 373 -0.58 -20.48 6.03
CA GLN A 373 0.47 -19.50 5.72
C GLN A 373 0.09 -18.62 4.52
N LEU A 374 -0.59 -19.15 3.50
CA LEU A 374 -1.06 -18.44 2.32
C LEU A 374 -2.59 -18.44 2.29
N GLY A 375 -3.19 -17.26 2.18
CA GLY A 375 -4.62 -17.07 2.00
C GLY A 375 -4.92 -16.03 0.92
N TRP A 376 -6.00 -16.21 0.19
CA TRP A 376 -6.48 -15.31 -0.84
C TRP A 376 -7.96 -14.97 -0.63
N LEU A 377 -8.28 -13.69 -0.55
CA LEU A 377 -9.64 -13.16 -0.45
C LEU A 377 -10.00 -12.46 -1.76
N LYS A 378 -11.05 -12.92 -2.41
CA LYS A 378 -11.70 -12.29 -3.56
C LYS A 378 -12.89 -11.50 -3.05
N VAL A 379 -12.91 -10.18 -3.27
CA VAL A 379 -13.86 -9.25 -2.66
C VAL A 379 -14.92 -8.84 -3.69
N LEU A 380 -16.19 -9.12 -3.39
CA LEU A 380 -17.31 -8.68 -4.22
C LEU A 380 -17.50 -7.17 -4.12
N ASN A 381 -17.92 -6.56 -5.22
CA ASN A 381 -18.21 -5.13 -5.34
C ASN A 381 -17.03 -4.21 -5.01
N ALA A 382 -15.81 -4.74 -5.04
CA ALA A 382 -14.58 -3.98 -4.84
C ALA A 382 -13.73 -3.98 -6.11
N GLY A 383 -13.11 -2.84 -6.40
CA GLY A 383 -12.12 -2.66 -7.46
C GLY A 383 -10.71 -2.63 -6.89
N HIS A 384 -9.84 -1.85 -7.53
CA HIS A 384 -8.43 -1.71 -7.19
C HIS A 384 -8.16 -1.23 -5.76
N MET A 385 -8.98 -0.33 -5.24
CA MET A 385 -8.93 0.13 -3.84
C MET A 385 -9.84 -0.75 -2.96
N ALA A 386 -9.51 -2.05 -2.84
CA ALA A 386 -10.36 -3.01 -2.15
C ALA A 386 -10.58 -2.66 -0.67
N ALA A 387 -9.61 -2.04 0.00
CA ALA A 387 -9.74 -1.63 1.40
C ALA A 387 -10.75 -0.49 1.60
N ARG A 388 -10.91 0.39 0.60
CA ARG A 388 -11.92 1.45 0.56
C ARG A 388 -13.30 0.89 0.26
N ASP A 389 -13.40 0.09 -0.81
CA ASP A 389 -14.68 -0.40 -1.34
C ASP A 389 -15.33 -1.41 -0.38
N GLN A 390 -14.52 -2.13 0.41
CA GLN A 390 -14.98 -3.08 1.42
C GLN A 390 -14.30 -2.85 2.78
N PRO A 391 -14.81 -1.92 3.61
CA PRO A 391 -14.22 -1.62 4.93
C PRO A 391 -14.16 -2.81 5.89
N LYS A 392 -15.01 -3.83 5.72
CA LYS A 392 -14.99 -5.05 6.54
C LYS A 392 -13.80 -5.97 6.24
N LEU A 393 -12.98 -5.65 5.24
CA LEU A 393 -11.71 -6.35 4.96
C LEU A 393 -10.85 -6.49 6.22
N ILE A 394 -10.90 -5.52 7.13
CA ILE A 394 -10.20 -5.58 8.42
C ILE A 394 -10.55 -6.83 9.23
N ASN A 395 -11.80 -7.31 9.18
CA ASN A 395 -12.22 -8.50 9.90
C ASN A 395 -11.54 -9.78 9.38
N TYR A 396 -11.31 -9.85 8.05
CA TYR A 396 -10.53 -10.95 7.46
C TYR A 396 -9.08 -10.94 7.94
N LEU A 397 -8.47 -9.77 8.03
CA LEU A 397 -7.10 -9.64 8.50
C LEU A 397 -6.98 -9.99 9.99
N LEU A 398 -7.95 -9.58 10.82
CA LEU A 398 -7.98 -9.91 12.25
C LEU A 398 -8.11 -11.42 12.50
N GLN A 399 -8.92 -12.12 11.70
CA GLN A 399 -9.05 -13.58 11.76
C GLN A 399 -7.78 -14.31 11.30
N SER A 400 -6.90 -13.61 10.61
CA SER A 400 -5.65 -14.16 10.05
C SER A 400 -4.45 -14.02 10.99
N LEU A 401 -4.56 -13.23 12.06
CA LEU A 401 -3.49 -13.04 13.06
C LEU A 401 -3.37 -14.25 13.99
#